data_7f4bc7d950518c03632bf2e257ddfd3f
#
_entry.id   7f4bc7d950518c03632bf2e257ddfd3f
#
_cell.length_a   1.000
_cell.length_b   1.000
_cell.length_c   1.000
_cell.angle_alpha   90.00
_cell.angle_beta   90.00
_cell.angle_gamma   90.00
#
_symmetry.space_group_name_H-M   'P 1'
#
loop_
_entity.id
_entity.type
_entity.pdbx_description
1 polymer ?
#
loop_
_entity_poly.entity_id
_entity_poly.type
_entity_poly.pdbx_seq_one_letter_code
_entity_poly.pdbx_strand_id
1 'polypeptide(L)'
;MRNLKKKSRRGFTLIEVLIVVVILGILASTVLPQFAASTANAKESALRADLSQMRSQIGLYRFQHDGNLPSGTATNVANQLTMATDINGNAAQPGTAGYAYGPYLIGQLPANPYNGGNGILVKAANISSADVDPTAMQGTVKVGWIFSTVSGQIIANSLGNAASGPALSSL
;
A
#
# COMPACT_ATOMS: atom_id res chain seq x y z
N MET A 1 -56.30 -20.52 -44.86
CA MET A 1 -55.02 -21.18 -44.50
C MET A 1 -53.91 -20.18 -44.59
N ARG A 2 -53.30 -19.83 -43.43
CA ARG A 2 -52.26 -18.78 -43.31
C ARG A 2 -50.88 -19.43 -43.39
N ASN A 3 -50.20 -19.25 -44.53
CA ASN A 3 -48.86 -19.80 -44.76
C ASN A 3 -47.83 -19.10 -43.84
N LEU A 4 -47.41 -19.75 -42.78
CA LEU A 4 -46.31 -19.29 -41.91
C LEU A 4 -44.98 -19.54 -42.64
N LYS A 5 -44.36 -18.46 -43.15
CA LYS A 5 -43.01 -18.50 -43.71
C LYS A 5 -42.02 -18.88 -42.58
N LYS A 6 -41.44 -20.06 -42.66
CA LYS A 6 -40.40 -20.58 -41.76
C LYS A 6 -39.15 -19.71 -41.93
N LYS A 7 -38.85 -18.86 -40.93
CA LYS A 7 -37.66 -18.01 -40.92
C LYS A 7 -36.42 -18.92 -40.77
N SER A 8 -35.61 -18.99 -41.82
CA SER A 8 -34.35 -19.72 -41.82
C SER A 8 -33.43 -19.15 -40.77
N ARG A 9 -33.06 -19.91 -39.73
CA ARG A 9 -32.03 -19.57 -38.78
C ARG A 9 -30.67 -19.84 -39.43
N ARG A 10 -29.93 -18.79 -39.73
CA ARG A 10 -28.55 -18.91 -40.17
C ARG A 10 -27.72 -19.39 -38.97
N GLY A 11 -27.08 -20.53 -39.06
CA GLY A 11 -26.11 -21.02 -38.08
C GLY A 11 -24.74 -20.39 -38.34
N PHE A 12 -23.97 -20.21 -37.29
CA PHE A 12 -22.57 -19.77 -37.38
C PHE A 12 -21.72 -20.87 -38.03
N THR A 13 -20.79 -20.47 -38.90
CA THR A 13 -19.81 -21.40 -39.47
C THR A 13 -18.62 -21.61 -38.50
N LEU A 14 -18.02 -22.79 -38.55
CA LEU A 14 -16.86 -23.13 -37.75
C LEU A 14 -15.68 -22.16 -38.01
N ILE A 15 -15.54 -21.70 -39.27
CA ILE A 15 -14.48 -20.78 -39.66
C ILE A 15 -14.72 -19.37 -39.14
N GLU A 16 -15.95 -18.88 -38.99
CA GLU A 16 -16.26 -17.59 -38.39
C GLU A 16 -15.81 -17.55 -36.91
N VAL A 17 -16.10 -18.62 -36.18
CA VAL A 17 -15.64 -18.71 -34.77
C VAL A 17 -14.12 -18.84 -34.71
N LEU A 18 -13.49 -19.62 -35.60
CA LEU A 18 -12.04 -19.78 -35.64
C LEU A 18 -11.30 -18.46 -35.88
N ILE A 19 -11.74 -17.66 -36.84
CA ILE A 19 -11.12 -16.36 -37.15
C ILE A 19 -11.25 -15.42 -35.94
N VAL A 20 -12.41 -15.38 -35.26
CA VAL A 20 -12.63 -14.53 -34.12
C VAL A 20 -11.69 -14.91 -32.97
N VAL A 21 -11.56 -16.20 -32.63
CA VAL A 21 -10.68 -16.60 -31.52
C VAL A 21 -9.20 -16.37 -31.83
N VAL A 22 -8.78 -16.50 -33.09
CA VAL A 22 -7.41 -16.19 -33.52
C VAL A 22 -7.12 -14.69 -33.35
N ILE A 23 -8.02 -13.82 -33.83
CA ILE A 23 -7.87 -12.36 -33.66
C ILE A 23 -7.85 -11.97 -32.20
N LEU A 24 -8.75 -12.50 -31.37
CA LEU A 24 -8.78 -12.27 -29.95
C LEU A 24 -7.49 -12.74 -29.25
N GLY A 25 -6.94 -13.88 -29.67
CA GLY A 25 -5.67 -14.40 -29.15
C GLY A 25 -4.49 -13.47 -29.45
N ILE A 26 -4.41 -12.93 -30.67
CA ILE A 26 -3.35 -11.96 -31.05
C ILE A 26 -3.50 -10.66 -30.23
N LEU A 27 -4.70 -10.12 -30.13
CA LEU A 27 -4.96 -8.91 -29.35
C LEU A 27 -4.63 -9.13 -27.85
N ALA A 28 -5.05 -10.23 -27.27
CA ALA A 28 -4.77 -10.57 -25.90
C ALA A 28 -3.25 -10.66 -25.63
N SER A 29 -2.48 -11.23 -26.54
CA SER A 29 -1.02 -11.39 -26.38
C SER A 29 -0.27 -10.07 -26.30
N THR A 30 -0.76 -9.00 -26.91
CA THR A 30 -0.14 -7.66 -26.87
C THR A 30 -0.63 -6.82 -25.69
N VAL A 31 -1.87 -7.01 -25.25
CA VAL A 31 -2.51 -6.17 -24.24
C VAL A 31 -2.15 -6.63 -22.82
N LEU A 32 -2.09 -7.94 -22.56
CA LEU A 32 -1.80 -8.47 -21.22
C LEU A 32 -0.47 -7.98 -20.62
N PRO A 33 0.67 -7.94 -21.34
CA PRO A 33 1.92 -7.40 -20.81
C PRO A 33 1.84 -5.92 -20.42
N GLN A 34 1.10 -5.12 -21.20
CA GLN A 34 0.91 -3.70 -20.94
C GLN A 34 0.13 -3.44 -19.65
N PHE A 35 -0.91 -4.24 -19.37
CA PHE A 35 -1.65 -4.15 -18.12
C PHE A 35 -0.79 -4.53 -16.91
N ALA A 36 0.05 -5.56 -17.03
CA ALA A 36 0.96 -5.95 -15.96
C ALA A 36 1.96 -4.83 -15.62
N ALA A 37 2.57 -4.21 -16.64
CA ALA A 37 3.49 -3.08 -16.45
C ALA A 37 2.78 -1.85 -15.86
N SER A 38 1.58 -1.52 -16.34
CA SER A 38 0.79 -0.40 -15.82
C SER A 38 0.41 -0.61 -14.33
N THR A 39 0.04 -1.83 -13.96
CA THR A 39 -0.27 -2.17 -12.56
C THR A 39 0.96 -2.05 -11.65
N ALA A 40 2.14 -2.48 -12.11
CA ALA A 40 3.38 -2.34 -11.36
C ALA A 40 3.73 -0.87 -11.13
N ASN A 41 3.65 -0.04 -12.17
CA ASN A 41 3.89 1.41 -12.08
C ASN A 41 2.89 2.10 -11.14
N ALA A 42 1.62 1.71 -11.17
CA ALA A 42 0.59 2.25 -10.28
C ALA A 42 0.90 1.91 -8.81
N LYS A 43 1.28 0.66 -8.50
CA LYS A 43 1.67 0.24 -7.15
C LYS A 43 2.91 0.98 -6.66
N GLU A 44 3.91 1.18 -7.52
CA GLU A 44 5.12 1.94 -7.16
C GLU A 44 4.78 3.39 -6.85
N SER A 45 3.97 4.03 -7.68
CA SER A 45 3.55 5.43 -7.48
C SER A 45 2.76 5.59 -6.18
N ALA A 46 1.85 4.65 -5.88
CA ALA A 46 1.11 4.63 -4.62
C ALA A 46 2.05 4.45 -3.42
N LEU A 47 3.01 3.50 -3.51
CA LEU A 47 3.99 3.28 -2.45
C LEU A 47 4.84 4.53 -2.15
N ARG A 48 5.31 5.22 -3.21
CA ARG A 48 6.05 6.48 -3.06
C ARG A 48 5.23 7.57 -2.40
N ALA A 49 3.96 7.70 -2.79
CA ALA A 49 3.05 8.66 -2.19
C ALA A 49 2.81 8.37 -0.70
N ASP A 50 2.52 7.12 -0.35
CA ASP A 50 2.31 6.70 1.04
C ASP A 50 3.55 6.92 1.91
N LEU A 51 4.74 6.56 1.42
CA LEU A 51 6.00 6.79 2.13
C LEU A 51 6.26 8.29 2.32
N SER A 52 6.05 9.10 1.29
CA SER A 52 6.22 10.56 1.37
C SER A 52 5.27 11.17 2.39
N GLN A 53 4.01 10.76 2.38
CA GLN A 53 3.00 11.19 3.35
C GLN A 53 3.42 10.81 4.77
N MET A 54 3.76 9.54 5.03
CA MET A 54 4.15 9.07 6.36
C MET A 54 5.41 9.78 6.87
N ARG A 55 6.43 9.96 6.02
CA ARG A 55 7.65 10.70 6.37
C ARG A 55 7.35 12.15 6.76
N SER A 56 6.47 12.82 6.01
CA SER A 56 6.03 14.17 6.32
C SER A 56 5.30 14.24 7.67
N GLN A 57 4.40 13.28 7.95
CA GLN A 57 3.66 13.23 9.20
C GLN A 57 4.53 12.89 10.40
N ILE A 58 5.53 12.00 10.24
CA ILE A 58 6.54 11.72 11.27
C ILE A 58 7.38 12.98 11.55
N GLY A 59 7.73 13.73 10.50
CA GLY A 59 8.42 15.01 10.65
C GLY A 59 7.60 16.05 11.42
N LEU A 60 6.30 16.14 11.14
CA LEU A 60 5.37 17.00 11.85
C LEU A 60 5.22 16.59 13.32
N TYR A 61 5.06 15.28 13.58
CA TYR A 61 5.04 14.73 14.93
C TYR A 61 6.31 15.16 15.71
N ARG A 62 7.48 14.91 15.13
CA ARG A 62 8.77 15.29 15.75
C ARG A 62 8.86 16.78 16.04
N PHE A 63 8.38 17.62 15.14
CA PHE A 63 8.36 19.07 15.35
C PHE A 63 7.47 19.48 16.53
N GLN A 64 6.30 18.85 16.67
CA GLN A 64 5.32 19.17 17.73
C GLN A 64 5.65 18.54 19.08
N HIS A 65 6.55 17.56 19.15
CA HIS A 65 6.95 16.83 20.36
C HIS A 65 8.40 17.11 20.77
N ASP A 66 8.85 18.36 20.63
CA ASP A 66 10.18 18.81 21.06
C ASP A 66 11.35 17.97 20.49
N GLY A 67 11.22 17.52 19.25
CA GLY A 67 12.23 16.70 18.57
C GLY A 67 12.11 15.20 18.81
N ASN A 68 11.19 14.76 19.68
CA ASN A 68 10.96 13.34 19.94
C ASN A 68 10.25 12.65 18.79
N LEU A 69 10.67 11.42 18.50
CA LEU A 69 10.04 10.55 17.49
C LEU A 69 8.93 9.69 18.14
N PRO A 70 7.95 9.22 17.34
CA PRO A 70 7.04 8.19 17.81
C PRO A 70 7.82 7.00 18.36
N SER A 71 7.39 6.44 19.49
CA SER A 71 8.17 5.43 20.20
C SER A 71 7.30 4.43 20.96
N GLY A 72 7.94 3.38 21.47
CA GLY A 72 7.28 2.31 22.20
C GLY A 72 7.00 1.09 21.31
N THR A 73 5.91 0.40 21.61
CA THR A 73 5.49 -0.78 20.81
C THR A 73 4.92 -0.35 19.46
N ALA A 74 4.76 -1.32 18.57
CA ALA A 74 4.12 -1.08 17.28
C ALA A 74 2.69 -0.49 17.40
N THR A 75 1.93 -0.92 18.42
CA THR A 75 0.60 -0.36 18.72
C THR A 75 0.73 1.10 19.20
N ASN A 76 1.73 1.41 20.04
CA ASN A 76 1.96 2.77 20.51
C ASN A 76 2.29 3.71 19.35
N VAL A 77 3.22 3.34 18.50
CA VAL A 77 3.61 4.14 17.32
C VAL A 77 2.42 4.33 16.36
N ALA A 78 1.63 3.28 16.10
CA ALA A 78 0.44 3.39 15.29
C ALA A 78 -0.58 4.37 15.91
N ASN A 79 -0.84 4.27 17.21
CA ASN A 79 -1.74 5.18 17.92
C ASN A 79 -1.23 6.62 17.94
N GLN A 80 0.08 6.84 18.16
CA GLN A 80 0.70 8.17 18.12
C GLN A 80 0.55 8.85 16.75
N LEU A 81 0.46 8.08 15.69
CA LEU A 81 0.26 8.61 14.34
C LEU A 81 -1.22 8.77 13.96
N THR A 82 -2.12 7.96 14.52
CA THR A 82 -3.53 7.91 14.09
C THR A 82 -4.52 8.50 15.09
N MET A 83 -4.08 8.83 16.29
CA MET A 83 -4.89 9.42 17.37
C MET A 83 -4.37 10.81 17.76
N ALA A 84 -5.08 11.49 18.66
CA ALA A 84 -4.57 12.70 19.30
C ALA A 84 -3.48 12.38 20.33
N THR A 85 -2.48 13.25 20.47
CA THR A 85 -1.36 13.06 21.39
C THR A 85 -1.15 14.27 22.31
N ASP A 86 -0.59 14.04 23.50
CA ASP A 86 -0.02 15.08 24.34
C ASP A 86 1.46 15.31 23.99
N ILE A 87 2.11 16.26 24.64
CA ILE A 87 3.53 16.59 24.39
C ILE A 87 4.48 15.42 24.66
N ASN A 88 4.10 14.49 25.55
CA ASN A 88 4.88 13.33 25.91
C ASN A 88 4.65 12.13 24.97
N GLY A 89 3.77 12.27 23.96
CA GLY A 89 3.43 11.20 23.03
C GLY A 89 2.42 10.18 23.56
N ASN A 90 1.74 10.46 24.67
CA ASN A 90 0.59 9.64 25.06
C ASN A 90 -0.55 9.85 24.06
N ALA A 91 -1.22 8.78 23.65
CA ALA A 91 -2.28 8.82 22.67
C ALA A 91 -3.67 8.68 23.29
N ALA A 92 -4.63 9.46 22.81
CA ALA A 92 -6.03 9.41 23.21
C ALA A 92 -6.96 9.69 22.02
N GLN A 93 -8.27 9.53 22.25
CA GLN A 93 -9.27 9.86 21.20
C GLN A 93 -9.20 11.37 20.85
N PRO A 94 -9.33 11.73 19.58
CA PRO A 94 -9.41 13.13 19.16
C PRO A 94 -10.49 13.89 19.95
N GLY A 95 -10.15 15.12 20.40
CA GLY A 95 -11.02 15.93 21.23
C GLY A 95 -10.89 15.72 22.74
N THR A 96 -10.02 14.79 23.19
CA THR A 96 -9.71 14.61 24.63
C THR A 96 -8.92 15.81 25.14
N ALA A 97 -9.34 16.38 26.26
CA ALA A 97 -8.66 17.51 26.89
C ALA A 97 -7.22 17.14 27.27
N GLY A 98 -6.24 18.01 26.96
CA GLY A 98 -4.82 17.78 27.17
C GLY A 98 -4.08 17.09 26.03
N TYR A 99 -4.79 16.61 25.00
CA TYR A 99 -4.24 15.97 23.80
C TYR A 99 -4.40 16.89 22.60
N ALA A 100 -3.47 17.84 22.46
CA ALA A 100 -3.59 18.96 21.52
C ALA A 100 -3.02 18.68 20.13
N TYR A 101 -2.26 17.61 19.94
CA TYR A 101 -1.57 17.31 18.68
C TYR A 101 -2.20 16.13 17.96
N GLY A 102 -2.01 16.04 16.64
CA GLY A 102 -2.56 14.96 15.80
C GLY A 102 -4.07 15.06 15.61
N PRO A 103 -4.74 14.01 15.07
CA PRO A 103 -4.10 12.85 14.42
C PRO A 103 -3.30 13.24 13.18
N TYR A 104 -2.17 12.56 12.96
CA TYR A 104 -1.27 12.81 11.81
C TYR A 104 -1.71 12.05 10.57
N LEU A 105 -2.29 10.87 10.79
CA LEU A 105 -2.91 10.04 9.76
C LEU A 105 -4.35 9.75 10.16
N ILE A 106 -5.28 9.88 9.21
CA ILE A 106 -6.70 9.70 9.48
C ILE A 106 -7.04 8.20 9.44
N GLY A 107 -7.60 7.71 10.56
CA GLY A 107 -8.12 6.36 10.70
C GLY A 107 -7.04 5.32 11.00
N GLN A 108 -6.27 4.88 10.02
CA GLN A 108 -5.24 3.85 10.19
C GLN A 108 -4.05 4.11 9.27
N LEU A 109 -2.95 3.40 9.51
CA LEU A 109 -1.81 3.42 8.59
C LEU A 109 -2.25 2.94 7.19
N PRO A 110 -1.70 3.53 6.11
CA PRO A 110 -2.02 3.09 4.75
C PRO A 110 -1.61 1.63 4.56
N ALA A 111 -2.33 0.92 3.69
CA ALA A 111 -1.98 -0.44 3.33
C ALA A 111 -0.88 -0.42 2.26
N ASN A 112 0.22 -1.13 2.49
CA ASN A 112 1.30 -1.25 1.53
C ASN A 112 0.80 -1.92 0.24
N PRO A 113 0.91 -1.26 -0.94
CA PRO A 113 0.34 -1.75 -2.21
C PRO A 113 0.89 -3.10 -2.69
N TYR A 114 2.05 -3.51 -2.20
CA TYR A 114 2.70 -4.77 -2.62
C TYR A 114 2.32 -5.96 -1.77
N ASN A 115 2.20 -5.77 -0.44
CA ASN A 115 1.89 -6.89 0.45
C ASN A 115 0.53 -6.79 1.15
N GLY A 116 -0.18 -5.66 0.99
CA GLY A 116 -1.52 -5.42 1.57
C GLY A 116 -1.51 -5.17 3.09
N GLY A 117 -0.34 -5.16 3.73
CA GLY A 117 -0.21 -4.95 5.16
C GLY A 117 -0.30 -3.47 5.54
N ASN A 118 -0.93 -3.18 6.67
CA ASN A 118 -0.97 -1.85 7.29
C ASN A 118 -0.39 -1.86 8.72
N GLY A 119 0.16 -2.98 9.18
CA GLY A 119 0.91 -3.04 10.42
C GLY A 119 2.28 -2.36 10.31
N ILE A 120 2.85 -1.99 11.45
CA ILE A 120 4.17 -1.37 11.53
C ILE A 120 5.09 -2.20 12.43
N LEU A 121 6.27 -2.56 11.94
CA LEU A 121 7.34 -3.14 12.75
C LEU A 121 8.22 -2.01 13.28
N VAL A 122 8.35 -1.92 14.59
CA VAL A 122 9.15 -0.88 15.25
C VAL A 122 10.50 -1.44 15.65
N LYS A 123 11.58 -0.73 15.30
CA LYS A 123 12.95 -1.08 15.66
C LYS A 123 13.62 0.07 16.43
N ALA A 124 14.27 -0.26 17.54
CA ALA A 124 15.11 0.67 18.33
C ALA A 124 16.55 0.69 17.76
N ALA A 125 16.69 0.67 16.44
CA ALA A 125 17.95 0.66 15.70
C ALA A 125 17.75 1.31 14.34
N ASN A 126 18.83 1.61 13.63
CA ASN A 126 18.75 1.97 12.23
C ASN A 126 18.22 0.78 11.39
N ILE A 127 17.40 1.09 10.42
CA ILE A 127 16.77 0.10 9.55
C ILE A 127 17.41 0.10 8.16
N SER A 128 17.39 -1.06 7.54
CA SER A 128 17.93 -1.29 6.20
C SER A 128 17.07 -2.28 5.41
N SER A 129 17.42 -2.54 4.17
CA SER A 129 16.75 -3.55 3.35
C SER A 129 16.86 -4.98 3.91
N ALA A 130 17.86 -5.25 4.77
CA ALA A 130 18.01 -6.54 5.46
C ALA A 130 16.91 -6.81 6.50
N ASP A 131 16.21 -5.78 6.94
CA ASP A 131 15.12 -5.89 7.92
C ASP A 131 13.77 -6.26 7.27
N VAL A 132 13.71 -6.31 5.95
CA VAL A 132 12.48 -6.56 5.19
C VAL A 132 12.09 -8.03 5.27
N ASP A 133 10.89 -8.28 5.82
CA ASP A 133 10.22 -9.57 5.82
C ASP A 133 8.75 -9.38 5.45
N PRO A 134 8.38 -9.54 4.15
CA PRO A 134 7.00 -9.33 3.69
C PRO A 134 5.98 -10.30 4.28
N THR A 135 6.45 -11.35 4.95
CA THR A 135 5.59 -12.34 5.62
C THR A 135 5.35 -11.99 7.08
N ALA A 136 6.07 -10.99 7.62
CA ALA A 136 5.98 -10.59 9.02
C ALA A 136 4.54 -10.22 9.42
N MET A 137 4.15 -10.65 10.61
CA MET A 137 2.84 -10.39 11.20
C MET A 137 3.00 -9.69 12.55
N GLN A 138 2.09 -8.78 12.84
CA GLN A 138 1.90 -8.14 14.14
C GLN A 138 0.57 -8.62 14.71
N GLY A 139 0.59 -9.71 15.47
CA GLY A 139 -0.63 -10.42 15.84
C GLY A 139 -1.33 -10.96 14.58
N THR A 140 -2.54 -10.49 14.32
CA THR A 140 -3.32 -10.86 13.12
C THR A 140 -3.11 -9.89 11.94
N VAL A 141 -2.40 -8.78 12.16
CA VAL A 141 -2.19 -7.73 11.15
C VAL A 141 -0.89 -7.98 10.41
N LYS A 142 -0.94 -7.97 9.07
CA LYS A 142 0.25 -8.08 8.24
C LYS A 142 1.08 -6.79 8.31
N VAL A 143 2.39 -6.92 8.48
CA VAL A 143 3.31 -5.78 8.55
C VAL A 143 3.54 -5.21 7.16
N GLY A 144 3.14 -3.96 6.96
CA GLY A 144 3.36 -3.20 5.72
C GLY A 144 4.58 -2.30 5.77
N TRP A 145 4.96 -1.87 6.97
CA TRP A 145 5.95 -0.81 7.19
C TRP A 145 6.95 -1.18 8.28
N ILE A 146 8.17 -0.68 8.16
CA ILE A 146 9.22 -0.82 9.19
C ILE A 146 9.66 0.59 9.58
N PHE A 147 9.66 0.88 10.86
CA PHE A 147 9.97 2.20 11.42
C PHE A 147 11.11 2.13 12.42
N SER A 148 12.05 3.07 12.35
CA SER A 148 13.13 3.26 13.30
C SER A 148 12.82 4.38 14.30
N THR A 149 12.79 4.06 15.57
CA THR A 149 12.63 5.07 16.65
C THR A 149 13.90 5.89 16.89
N VAL A 150 15.04 5.47 16.31
CA VAL A 150 16.33 6.16 16.45
C VAL A 150 16.51 7.22 15.37
N SER A 151 16.29 6.84 14.10
CA SER A 151 16.50 7.74 12.97
C SER A 151 15.23 8.44 12.48
N GLY A 152 14.04 7.95 12.85
CA GLY A 152 12.76 8.40 12.28
C GLY A 152 12.50 7.91 10.87
N GLN A 153 13.38 7.05 10.36
CA GLN A 153 13.24 6.47 9.02
C GLN A 153 12.08 5.49 8.99
N ILE A 154 11.31 5.53 7.91
CA ILE A 154 10.28 4.53 7.59
C ILE A 154 10.54 3.98 6.19
N ILE A 155 10.44 2.65 6.07
CA ILE A 155 10.60 1.93 4.80
C ILE A 155 9.43 0.97 4.57
N ALA A 156 9.23 0.59 3.31
CA ALA A 156 8.25 -0.42 2.95
C ALA A 156 8.73 -1.83 3.30
N ASN A 157 7.86 -2.64 3.92
CA ASN A 157 8.12 -4.06 4.15
C ASN A 157 7.78 -4.89 2.91
N SER A 158 8.50 -4.67 1.82
CA SER A 158 8.29 -5.32 0.52
C SER A 158 9.60 -5.69 -0.14
N LEU A 159 9.70 -6.93 -0.62
CA LEU A 159 10.82 -7.39 -1.44
C LEU A 159 10.64 -7.00 -2.91
N GLY A 160 11.75 -6.97 -3.63
CA GLY A 160 11.79 -6.69 -5.05
C GLY A 160 12.29 -5.29 -5.36
N ASN A 161 12.42 -5.00 -6.64
CA ASN A 161 12.82 -3.70 -7.15
C ASN A 161 11.59 -2.91 -7.60
N ALA A 162 11.66 -1.60 -7.50
CA ALA A 162 10.73 -0.72 -8.19
C ALA A 162 10.82 -0.93 -9.71
N ALA A 163 9.79 -0.62 -10.44
CA ALA A 163 9.80 -0.66 -11.91
C ALA A 163 10.90 0.26 -12.49
N SER A 164 11.31 1.30 -11.75
CA SER A 164 12.38 2.25 -12.08
C SER A 164 13.78 1.84 -11.57
N GLY A 165 13.93 0.67 -10.91
CA GLY A 165 15.22 0.07 -10.56
C GLY A 165 15.62 -0.02 -9.09
N PRO A 166 15.36 0.95 -8.16
CA PRO A 166 15.78 0.80 -6.76
C PRO A 166 14.92 -0.22 -6.01
N ALA A 167 15.45 -0.76 -4.92
CA ALA A 167 14.68 -1.67 -4.07
C ALA A 167 13.46 -0.97 -3.48
N LEU A 168 12.30 -1.66 -3.43
CA LEU A 168 11.04 -1.10 -2.89
C LEU A 168 11.17 -0.62 -1.44
N SER A 169 12.05 -1.25 -0.66
CA SER A 169 12.36 -0.86 0.72
C SER A 169 13.20 0.42 0.82
N SER A 170 13.81 0.90 -0.27
CA SER A 170 14.66 2.10 -0.29
C SER A 170 13.96 3.33 -0.88
N LEU A 171 12.73 3.19 -1.32
CA LEU A 171 11.91 4.30 -1.80
C LEU A 171 11.48 5.21 -0.67
#